data_2e34bcec58f4c2131db2dd90012ac4f4
#
_entry.id   2e34bcec58f4c2131db2dd90012ac4f4
#
_cell.length_a   1.000
_cell.length_b   1.000
_cell.length_c   1.000
_cell.angle_alpha   90.00
_cell.angle_beta   90.00
_cell.angle_gamma   90.00
#
_symmetry.space_group_name_H-M   'P 1'
#
loop_
_entity.id
_entity.type
_entity.pdbx_description
1 polymer ?
#
loop_
_entity_poly.entity_id
_entity_poly.type
_entity_poly.pdbx_seq_one_letter_code
_entity_poly.pdbx_strand_id
1 'polypeptide(L)'
;MKSNTWEILDLPPGTRPDPDAYLRAAMEWHFGPETGSPYWLERAKSLDFDPRTDIATHADLVRFPNVAAELRTVPAEDLIPRGYGENPDVRGVFESGGTTGAPKRVVLLGDWRRRLLAWTSDQLDAHGFPRGANWLGIVPSGPHIVGEFFRGSATTHGTHGFTLDLDPRWVKRLISTGRGGEADDYAEHVVDQAAEVLRSQNIGVLTVTPPVLERIARRDELVELINEKVRAIRWGGTQLDPDSRHVYRTEIFPDTVFSGNYGSTMILGFAGERPGLGDDDPCVFDTLSPYVTFSVVDPETLRPVPYGERGRVVANHVSKSFLLPNNLERDLATRVEPLDGGPGDAVADIAPVSRFENEDVVEGVY
;
A
#
# COMPACT_ATOMS: atom_id res chain seq x y z
N MET A 1 7.68 29.20 -27.34
CA MET A 1 6.78 28.49 -26.47
C MET A 1 7.63 27.85 -25.38
N LYS A 2 7.49 28.26 -24.11
CA LYS A 2 8.13 27.51 -23.01
C LYS A 2 7.45 26.14 -22.99
N SER A 3 8.20 25.06 -23.23
CA SER A 3 7.73 23.69 -23.03
C SER A 3 7.19 23.65 -21.61
N ASN A 4 5.93 23.20 -21.47
CA ASN A 4 5.31 23.08 -20.16
C ASN A 4 6.04 21.95 -19.42
N THR A 5 6.99 22.30 -18.58
CA THR A 5 7.88 21.37 -17.84
C THR A 5 7.09 20.31 -17.06
N TRP A 6 5.78 20.53 -16.88
CA TRP A 6 4.91 19.67 -16.09
C TRP A 6 4.06 18.68 -16.91
N GLU A 7 4.14 18.70 -18.24
CA GLU A 7 3.40 17.74 -19.09
C GLU A 7 3.74 16.29 -18.76
N ILE A 8 4.98 16.03 -18.34
CA ILE A 8 5.42 14.68 -17.90
C ILE A 8 4.70 14.21 -16.64
N LEU A 9 4.22 15.14 -15.77
CA LEU A 9 3.46 14.80 -14.56
C LEU A 9 2.02 14.39 -14.87
N ASP A 10 1.50 14.81 -16.02
CA ASP A 10 0.13 14.56 -16.48
C ASP A 10 0.03 13.44 -17.53
N LEU A 11 1.08 12.66 -17.72
CA LEU A 11 1.05 11.51 -18.62
C LEU A 11 -0.11 10.57 -18.29
N PRO A 12 -0.78 9.99 -19.28
CA PRO A 12 -1.87 9.04 -19.06
C PRO A 12 -1.44 7.86 -18.14
N PRO A 13 -2.37 7.27 -17.38
CA PRO A 13 -2.13 5.99 -16.72
C PRO A 13 -1.62 4.94 -17.71
N GLY A 14 -0.70 4.06 -17.27
CA GLY A 14 -0.05 3.07 -18.13
C GLY A 14 1.16 3.60 -18.91
N THR A 15 1.34 4.92 -19.01
CA THR A 15 2.56 5.49 -19.59
C THR A 15 3.68 5.55 -18.56
N ARG A 16 4.84 4.99 -18.89
CA ARG A 16 6.02 5.02 -18.04
C ARG A 16 6.92 6.19 -18.46
N PRO A 17 7.12 7.21 -17.61
CA PRO A 17 8.04 8.31 -17.90
C PRO A 17 9.50 7.90 -17.73
N ASP A 18 10.41 8.69 -18.29
CA ASP A 18 11.81 8.68 -17.83
C ASP A 18 11.85 9.03 -16.34
N PRO A 19 12.44 8.18 -15.48
CA PRO A 19 12.36 8.35 -14.04
C PRO A 19 12.97 9.65 -13.52
N ASP A 20 14.14 10.03 -14.05
CA ASP A 20 14.87 11.20 -13.60
C ASP A 20 14.22 12.50 -14.11
N ALA A 21 13.72 12.48 -15.34
CA ALA A 21 12.96 13.63 -15.87
C ALA A 21 11.66 13.84 -15.10
N TYR A 22 10.97 12.76 -14.73
CA TYR A 22 9.77 12.81 -13.90
C TYR A 22 10.06 13.38 -12.51
N LEU A 23 11.11 12.86 -11.86
CA LEU A 23 11.53 13.32 -10.53
C LEU A 23 11.86 14.83 -10.54
N ARG A 24 12.67 15.29 -11.49
CA ARG A 24 12.99 16.72 -11.61
C ARG A 24 11.74 17.59 -11.80
N ALA A 25 10.81 17.16 -12.65
CA ALA A 25 9.55 17.87 -12.82
C ALA A 25 8.70 17.88 -11.55
N ALA A 26 8.69 16.78 -10.78
CA ALA A 26 8.00 16.70 -9.50
C ALA A 26 8.64 17.63 -8.45
N MET A 27 9.98 17.71 -8.40
CA MET A 27 10.67 18.65 -7.51
C MET A 27 10.34 20.12 -7.86
N GLU A 28 10.37 20.48 -9.13
CA GLU A 28 9.94 21.82 -9.59
C GLU A 28 8.47 22.10 -9.21
N TRP A 29 7.59 21.11 -9.29
CA TRP A 29 6.19 21.25 -8.94
C TRP A 29 5.98 21.42 -7.43
N HIS A 30 6.55 20.52 -6.61
CA HIS A 30 6.31 20.51 -5.15
C HIS A 30 7.02 21.65 -4.41
N PHE A 31 8.10 22.19 -4.97
CA PHE A 31 8.87 23.29 -4.39
C PHE A 31 8.76 24.60 -5.17
N GLY A 32 7.95 24.63 -6.22
CA GLY A 32 7.59 25.85 -6.94
C GLY A 32 6.70 26.74 -6.06
N PRO A 33 6.96 28.06 -5.97
CA PRO A 33 6.22 28.93 -5.05
C PRO A 33 4.73 29.03 -5.35
N GLU A 34 4.34 28.78 -6.60
CA GLU A 34 2.95 28.85 -7.10
C GLU A 34 2.25 27.49 -7.09
N THR A 35 3.01 26.41 -7.09
CA THR A 35 2.48 25.05 -7.28
C THR A 35 2.61 24.17 -6.04
N GLY A 36 3.64 24.38 -5.23
CA GLY A 36 3.95 23.55 -4.07
C GLY A 36 2.89 23.60 -2.98
N SER A 37 2.82 22.56 -2.17
CA SER A 37 1.93 22.53 -1.00
C SER A 37 2.45 23.47 0.09
N PRO A 38 1.57 24.09 0.90
CA PRO A 38 1.98 24.94 2.02
C PRO A 38 3.00 24.25 2.93
N TYR A 39 2.78 22.97 3.24
CA TYR A 39 3.69 22.17 4.06
C TYR A 39 5.11 22.10 3.48
N TRP A 40 5.25 21.68 2.20
CA TRP A 40 6.57 21.52 1.60
C TRP A 40 7.28 22.84 1.33
N LEU A 41 6.53 23.92 1.03
CA LEU A 41 7.10 25.28 0.89
C LEU A 41 7.65 25.80 2.22
N GLU A 42 7.00 25.52 3.33
CA GLU A 42 7.50 25.87 4.65
C GLU A 42 8.71 25.00 5.03
N ARG A 43 8.60 23.70 4.82
CA ARG A 43 9.65 22.73 5.16
C ARG A 43 10.94 22.98 4.38
N ALA A 44 10.85 23.42 3.14
CA ALA A 44 12.01 23.75 2.28
C ALA A 44 12.93 24.80 2.90
N LYS A 45 12.40 25.72 3.71
CA LYS A 45 13.21 26.75 4.37
C LYS A 45 14.22 26.21 5.37
N SER A 46 14.04 24.99 5.84
CA SER A 46 14.89 24.32 6.82
C SER A 46 15.78 23.22 6.21
N LEU A 47 15.69 22.99 4.91
CA LEU A 47 16.61 22.09 4.19
C LEU A 47 17.94 22.80 3.95
N ASP A 48 19.03 22.04 3.96
CA ASP A 48 20.39 22.50 3.65
C ASP A 48 20.76 22.38 2.15
N PHE A 49 19.74 22.09 1.31
CA PHE A 49 19.83 21.95 -0.15
C PHE A 49 18.59 22.54 -0.82
N ASP A 50 18.68 22.88 -2.11
CA ASP A 50 17.51 23.25 -2.94
C ASP A 50 16.97 21.99 -3.66
N PRO A 51 15.76 21.49 -3.30
CA PRO A 51 15.23 20.30 -3.95
C PRO A 51 15.08 20.38 -5.46
N ARG A 52 14.91 21.58 -6.02
CA ARG A 52 14.71 21.78 -7.46
C ARG A 52 15.99 21.62 -8.28
N THR A 53 17.16 21.83 -7.65
CA THR A 53 18.46 21.74 -8.34
C THR A 53 19.30 20.56 -7.88
N ASP A 54 19.13 20.14 -6.63
CA ASP A 54 20.03 19.19 -5.97
C ASP A 54 19.47 17.76 -5.91
N ILE A 55 18.20 17.56 -6.28
CA ILE A 55 17.56 16.25 -6.40
C ILE A 55 17.35 15.94 -7.87
N ALA A 56 18.26 15.13 -8.43
CA ALA A 56 18.28 14.79 -9.85
C ALA A 56 17.85 13.33 -10.12
N THR A 57 18.10 12.44 -9.18
CA THR A 57 17.82 11.00 -9.26
C THR A 57 17.10 10.48 -8.02
N HIS A 58 16.45 9.33 -8.12
CA HIS A 58 15.78 8.71 -6.96
C HIS A 58 16.74 8.39 -5.81
N ALA A 59 18.02 8.20 -6.07
CA ALA A 59 19.03 8.00 -5.02
C ALA A 59 19.22 9.25 -4.15
N ASP A 60 18.94 10.44 -4.68
CA ASP A 60 19.08 11.69 -3.94
C ASP A 60 17.94 11.90 -2.90
N LEU A 61 16.84 11.13 -3.00
CA LEU A 61 15.71 11.24 -2.05
C LEU A 61 16.10 10.97 -0.60
N VAL A 62 17.19 10.23 -0.36
CA VAL A 62 17.75 10.00 0.99
C VAL A 62 18.20 11.29 1.68
N ARG A 63 18.43 12.38 0.95
CA ARG A 63 18.79 13.69 1.52
C ARG A 63 17.65 14.35 2.27
N PHE A 64 16.39 13.99 1.94
CA PHE A 64 15.24 14.50 2.69
C PHE A 64 15.18 13.90 4.10
N PRO A 65 14.81 14.69 5.12
CA PRO A 65 14.50 14.14 6.43
C PRO A 65 13.24 13.28 6.35
N ASN A 66 13.15 12.25 7.21
CA ASN A 66 11.90 11.53 7.39
C ASN A 66 10.89 12.41 8.12
N VAL A 67 9.87 12.85 7.42
CA VAL A 67 8.84 13.78 7.92
C VAL A 67 7.54 13.06 8.34
N ALA A 68 7.49 11.74 8.27
CA ALA A 68 6.25 11.00 8.50
C ALA A 68 5.60 11.29 9.87
N ALA A 69 6.38 11.55 10.91
CA ALA A 69 5.86 11.88 12.24
C ALA A 69 5.11 13.21 12.26
N GLU A 70 5.49 14.19 11.43
CA GLU A 70 4.87 15.50 11.35
C GLU A 70 3.42 15.41 10.82
N LEU A 71 3.12 14.41 10.00
CA LEU A 71 1.79 14.18 9.41
C LEU A 71 0.69 13.82 10.44
N ARG A 72 1.03 13.73 11.72
CA ARG A 72 0.05 13.62 12.81
C ARG A 72 -0.66 14.95 13.09
N THR A 73 0.01 16.07 12.84
CA THR A 73 -0.44 17.41 13.24
C THR A 73 -0.60 18.38 12.09
N VAL A 74 -0.04 18.08 10.91
CA VAL A 74 -0.20 18.91 9.72
C VAL A 74 -1.67 18.90 9.28
N PRO A 75 -2.30 20.07 9.05
CA PRO A 75 -3.61 20.15 8.44
C PRO A 75 -3.64 19.46 7.07
N ALA A 76 -4.69 18.71 6.77
CA ALA A 76 -4.76 17.94 5.54
C ALA A 76 -4.70 18.83 4.28
N GLU A 77 -5.30 20.00 4.33
CA GLU A 77 -5.28 21.01 3.27
C GLU A 77 -3.87 21.52 2.95
N ASP A 78 -2.99 21.57 3.94
CA ASP A 78 -1.60 22.01 3.76
C ASP A 78 -0.74 20.98 3.01
N LEU A 79 -1.21 19.76 2.87
CA LEU A 79 -0.54 18.69 2.08
C LEU A 79 -0.87 18.77 0.59
N ILE A 80 -1.90 19.54 0.20
CA ILE A 80 -2.36 19.62 -1.19
C ILE A 80 -1.54 20.68 -1.96
N PRO A 81 -0.91 20.32 -3.10
CA PRO A 81 -0.19 21.28 -3.93
C PRO A 81 -1.12 22.40 -4.45
N ARG A 82 -0.71 23.64 -4.28
CA ARG A 82 -1.44 24.85 -4.72
C ARG A 82 -1.73 24.84 -6.23
N GLY A 83 -0.88 24.22 -7.01
CA GLY A 83 -1.03 24.10 -8.45
C GLY A 83 -2.28 23.34 -8.91
N TYR A 84 -3.02 22.67 -8.00
CA TYR A 84 -4.36 22.12 -8.29
C TYR A 84 -5.48 23.19 -8.24
N GLY A 85 -5.17 24.43 -7.83
CA GLY A 85 -6.14 25.51 -7.75
C GLY A 85 -7.07 25.38 -6.54
N GLU A 86 -8.20 26.10 -6.60
CA GLU A 86 -9.15 26.23 -5.48
C GLU A 86 -10.00 25.00 -5.22
N ASN A 87 -10.20 24.15 -6.24
CA ASN A 87 -11.10 22.99 -6.16
C ASN A 87 -10.36 21.70 -6.57
N PRO A 88 -9.36 21.23 -5.77
CA PRO A 88 -8.67 19.97 -6.04
C PRO A 88 -9.64 18.78 -5.97
N ASP A 89 -9.44 17.78 -6.83
CA ASP A 89 -10.25 16.55 -6.85
C ASP A 89 -9.85 15.64 -5.66
N VAL A 90 -10.24 16.03 -4.43
CA VAL A 90 -9.97 15.27 -3.20
C VAL A 90 -10.90 14.06 -3.13
N ARG A 91 -10.32 12.86 -3.03
CA ARG A 91 -11.06 11.60 -2.90
C ARG A 91 -11.22 11.15 -1.45
N GLY A 92 -10.35 11.61 -0.58
CA GLY A 92 -10.45 11.37 0.85
C GLY A 92 -9.17 11.73 1.60
N VAL A 93 -9.32 11.79 2.93
CA VAL A 93 -8.21 11.85 3.88
C VAL A 93 -8.12 10.49 4.55
N PHE A 94 -6.94 9.90 4.51
CA PHE A 94 -6.70 8.57 5.04
C PHE A 94 -5.72 8.60 6.20
N GLU A 95 -5.86 7.65 7.11
CA GLU A 95 -5.11 7.60 8.36
C GLU A 95 -4.30 6.30 8.45
N SER A 96 -3.06 6.43 8.93
CA SER A 96 -2.26 5.27 9.31
C SER A 96 -2.91 4.49 10.46
N GLY A 97 -2.49 3.25 10.68
CA GLY A 97 -3.10 2.38 11.70
C GLY A 97 -3.03 2.88 13.15
N GLY A 98 -2.31 3.99 13.43
CA GLY A 98 -2.24 4.60 14.77
C GLY A 98 -1.62 3.68 15.84
N THR A 99 -0.68 2.82 15.45
CA THR A 99 0.02 1.89 16.36
C THR A 99 0.93 2.60 17.34
N THR A 100 1.45 3.75 16.96
CA THR A 100 2.44 4.54 17.72
C THR A 100 1.91 5.94 18.06
N GLY A 101 0.68 6.02 18.58
CA GLY A 101 0.03 7.28 18.98
C GLY A 101 -1.04 7.77 18.00
N ALA A 102 -1.23 9.11 17.87
CA ALA A 102 -2.21 9.69 16.96
C ALA A 102 -1.93 9.27 15.50
N PRO A 103 -2.97 8.95 14.71
CA PRO A 103 -2.77 8.53 13.32
C PRO A 103 -2.16 9.66 12.47
N LYS A 104 -1.26 9.30 11.59
CA LYS A 104 -0.72 10.17 10.54
C LYS A 104 -1.77 10.28 9.43
N ARG A 105 -1.91 11.46 8.80
CA ARG A 105 -2.92 11.71 7.76
C ARG A 105 -2.28 12.02 6.43
N VAL A 106 -2.90 11.51 5.37
CA VAL A 106 -2.50 11.75 3.98
C VAL A 106 -3.75 12.02 3.14
N VAL A 107 -3.60 12.79 2.06
CA VAL A 107 -4.71 13.18 1.18
C VAL A 107 -4.59 12.46 -0.15
N LEU A 108 -5.63 11.75 -0.56
CA LEU A 108 -5.71 11.10 -1.86
C LEU A 108 -6.39 12.04 -2.87
N LEU A 109 -5.69 12.39 -3.93
CA LEU A 109 -6.25 13.13 -5.06
C LEU A 109 -6.63 12.19 -6.22
N GLY A 110 -7.55 12.65 -7.07
CA GLY A 110 -8.17 11.83 -8.09
C GLY A 110 -7.24 11.40 -9.23
N ASP A 111 -6.23 12.20 -9.56
CA ASP A 111 -5.24 11.85 -10.59
C ASP A 111 -4.36 10.66 -10.15
N TRP A 112 -3.86 10.68 -8.91
CA TRP A 112 -3.12 9.56 -8.35
C TRP A 112 -4.00 8.31 -8.22
N ARG A 113 -5.24 8.48 -7.71
CA ARG A 113 -6.19 7.38 -7.62
C ARG A 113 -6.40 6.69 -8.97
N ARG A 114 -6.64 7.46 -10.03
CA ARG A 114 -6.82 6.90 -11.39
C ARG A 114 -5.59 6.14 -11.87
N ARG A 115 -4.40 6.67 -11.66
CA ARG A 115 -3.13 6.03 -12.05
C ARG A 115 -2.93 4.71 -11.32
N LEU A 116 -3.11 4.71 -9.99
CA LEU A 116 -2.92 3.52 -9.17
C LEU A 116 -3.95 2.44 -9.52
N LEU A 117 -5.23 2.79 -9.75
CA LEU A 117 -6.25 1.83 -10.13
C LEU A 117 -6.03 1.25 -11.53
N ALA A 118 -5.54 2.02 -12.48
CA ALA A 118 -5.17 1.50 -13.79
C ALA A 118 -4.03 0.46 -13.67
N TRP A 119 -2.94 0.81 -12.98
CA TRP A 119 -1.87 -0.13 -12.71
C TRP A 119 -2.33 -1.36 -11.95
N THR A 120 -3.21 -1.18 -10.95
CA THR A 120 -3.80 -2.32 -10.22
C THR A 120 -4.56 -3.24 -11.14
N SER A 121 -5.35 -2.70 -12.07
CA SER A 121 -6.09 -3.51 -13.03
C SER A 121 -5.15 -4.32 -13.94
N ASP A 122 -4.03 -3.73 -14.38
CA ASP A 122 -3.02 -4.43 -15.17
C ASP A 122 -2.35 -5.56 -14.37
N GLN A 123 -2.08 -5.34 -13.08
CA GLN A 123 -1.55 -6.37 -12.18
C GLN A 123 -2.55 -7.52 -11.97
N LEU A 124 -3.82 -7.20 -11.78
CA LEU A 124 -4.89 -8.20 -11.63
C LEU A 124 -5.04 -9.06 -12.90
N ASP A 125 -4.97 -8.43 -14.09
CA ASP A 125 -4.97 -9.15 -15.36
C ASP A 125 -3.75 -10.08 -15.50
N ALA A 126 -2.56 -9.59 -15.13
CA ALA A 126 -1.33 -10.37 -15.20
C ALA A 126 -1.36 -11.62 -14.28
N HIS A 127 -2.09 -11.54 -13.17
CA HIS A 127 -2.33 -12.69 -12.28
C HIS A 127 -3.52 -13.57 -12.70
N GLY A 128 -4.32 -13.17 -13.69
CA GLY A 128 -5.49 -13.91 -14.14
C GLY A 128 -6.74 -13.74 -13.27
N PHE A 129 -6.86 -12.61 -12.54
CA PHE A 129 -8.08 -12.29 -11.82
C PHE A 129 -9.27 -12.14 -12.76
N PRO A 130 -10.46 -12.68 -12.42
CA PRO A 130 -11.62 -12.63 -13.29
C PRO A 130 -12.16 -11.20 -13.40
N ARG A 131 -12.31 -10.69 -14.63
CA ARG A 131 -13.02 -9.44 -14.88
C ARG A 131 -14.51 -9.63 -14.74
N GLY A 132 -15.22 -8.58 -14.29
CA GLY A 132 -16.67 -8.59 -14.17
C GLY A 132 -17.22 -9.43 -13.02
N ALA A 133 -16.40 -9.98 -12.15
CA ALA A 133 -16.84 -10.71 -10.97
C ALA A 133 -17.30 -9.78 -9.85
N ASN A 134 -18.14 -10.28 -8.94
CA ASN A 134 -18.41 -9.59 -7.68
C ASN A 134 -17.28 -9.82 -6.69
N TRP A 135 -16.98 -8.81 -5.90
CA TRP A 135 -15.88 -8.79 -4.94
C TRP A 135 -16.41 -8.72 -3.51
N LEU A 136 -15.84 -9.50 -2.61
CA LEU A 136 -16.02 -9.34 -1.16
C LEU A 136 -14.72 -8.86 -0.53
N GLY A 137 -14.76 -7.74 0.19
CA GLY A 137 -13.65 -7.18 0.93
C GLY A 137 -13.85 -7.35 2.43
N ILE A 138 -13.00 -8.14 3.05
CA ILE A 138 -12.90 -8.31 4.51
C ILE A 138 -11.61 -7.58 4.94
N VAL A 139 -11.66 -6.26 4.82
CA VAL A 139 -10.53 -5.35 5.07
C VAL A 139 -11.02 -4.09 5.75
N PRO A 140 -10.18 -3.38 6.50
CA PRO A 140 -10.56 -2.11 7.11
C PRO A 140 -11.12 -1.12 6.09
N SER A 141 -12.37 -0.68 6.27
CA SER A 141 -13.10 0.13 5.30
C SER A 141 -13.30 1.60 5.72
N GLY A 142 -13.00 1.96 6.95
CA GLY A 142 -13.14 3.31 7.49
C GLY A 142 -12.12 4.31 6.88
N PRO A 143 -11.38 5.06 7.71
CA PRO A 143 -10.36 6.00 7.20
C PRO A 143 -9.07 5.28 6.75
N HIS A 144 -9.18 4.04 6.29
CA HIS A 144 -8.06 3.21 5.85
C HIS A 144 -8.01 3.14 4.33
N ILE A 145 -6.82 3.40 3.77
CA ILE A 145 -6.63 3.46 2.32
C ILE A 145 -6.92 2.12 1.63
N VAL A 146 -6.74 1.00 2.33
CA VAL A 146 -7.01 -0.34 1.79
C VAL A 146 -8.49 -0.51 1.38
N GLY A 147 -9.42 0.04 2.16
CA GLY A 147 -10.85 0.03 1.83
C GLY A 147 -11.17 0.85 0.57
N GLU A 148 -10.48 1.98 0.35
CA GLU A 148 -10.63 2.78 -0.86
C GLU A 148 -10.07 2.05 -2.09
N PHE A 149 -8.92 1.41 -1.95
CA PHE A 149 -8.33 0.62 -3.04
C PHE A 149 -9.16 -0.62 -3.37
N PHE A 150 -9.74 -1.27 -2.35
CA PHE A 150 -10.69 -2.35 -2.56
C PHE A 150 -11.90 -1.87 -3.39
N ARG A 151 -12.60 -0.81 -2.95
CA ARG A 151 -13.77 -0.26 -3.67
C ARG A 151 -13.40 0.17 -5.09
N GLY A 152 -12.24 0.81 -5.24
CA GLY A 152 -11.72 1.21 -6.54
C GLY A 152 -11.49 0.01 -7.46
N SER A 153 -10.82 -1.04 -6.98
CA SER A 153 -10.56 -2.26 -7.76
C SER A 153 -11.86 -2.99 -8.12
N ALA A 154 -12.78 -3.15 -7.17
CA ALA A 154 -14.08 -3.76 -7.41
C ALA A 154 -14.90 -2.99 -8.48
N THR A 155 -14.75 -1.67 -8.54
CA THR A 155 -15.45 -0.83 -9.54
C THR A 155 -14.78 -0.87 -10.92
N THR A 156 -13.43 -0.91 -10.97
CA THR A 156 -12.70 -0.83 -12.25
C THR A 156 -12.46 -2.19 -12.90
N HIS A 157 -12.34 -3.24 -12.12
CA HIS A 157 -12.05 -4.60 -12.60
C HIS A 157 -13.24 -5.57 -12.44
N GLY A 158 -14.03 -5.40 -11.38
CA GLY A 158 -15.22 -6.18 -11.07
C GLY A 158 -16.54 -5.52 -11.51
N THR A 159 -17.61 -5.86 -10.80
CA THR A 159 -18.95 -5.25 -10.96
C THR A 159 -19.48 -4.68 -9.64
N HIS A 160 -19.63 -5.51 -8.60
CA HIS A 160 -20.12 -5.09 -7.31
C HIS A 160 -19.09 -5.40 -6.23
N GLY A 161 -18.83 -4.44 -5.35
CA GLY A 161 -17.99 -4.61 -4.19
C GLY A 161 -18.82 -4.68 -2.90
N PHE A 162 -18.77 -5.82 -2.22
CA PHE A 162 -19.35 -6.02 -0.88
C PHE A 162 -18.25 -5.75 0.14
N THR A 163 -18.53 -4.95 1.16
CA THR A 163 -17.58 -4.61 2.23
C THR A 163 -18.14 -4.95 3.57
N LEU A 164 -17.28 -5.35 4.48
CA LEU A 164 -17.60 -5.52 5.90
C LEU A 164 -16.88 -4.46 6.72
N ASP A 165 -17.45 -4.11 7.88
CA ASP A 165 -16.79 -3.22 8.81
C ASP A 165 -15.76 -4.01 9.64
N LEU A 166 -14.50 -3.63 9.49
CA LEU A 166 -13.39 -4.15 10.28
C LEU A 166 -12.65 -2.97 10.90
N ASP A 167 -12.71 -2.85 12.23
CA ASP A 167 -12.02 -1.81 12.98
C ASP A 167 -10.73 -2.34 13.62
N PRO A 168 -9.57 -2.17 12.98
CA PRO A 168 -8.29 -2.62 13.52
C PRO A 168 -7.86 -1.87 14.79
N ARG A 169 -8.34 -0.64 14.99
CA ARG A 169 -8.02 0.16 16.19
C ARG A 169 -8.73 -0.38 17.41
N TRP A 170 -9.95 -0.83 17.24
CA TRP A 170 -10.70 -1.47 18.32
C TRP A 170 -10.04 -2.79 18.73
N VAL A 171 -9.69 -3.63 17.76
CA VAL A 171 -8.99 -4.90 18.05
C VAL A 171 -7.67 -4.66 18.77
N LYS A 172 -6.84 -3.70 18.31
CA LYS A 172 -5.59 -3.32 18.99
C LYS A 172 -5.84 -2.88 20.45
N ARG A 173 -6.87 -2.07 20.67
CA ARG A 173 -7.24 -1.63 22.01
C ARG A 173 -7.63 -2.80 22.91
N LEU A 174 -8.40 -3.75 22.41
CA LEU A 174 -8.77 -4.96 23.15
C LEU A 174 -7.52 -5.75 23.56
N ILE A 175 -6.61 -6.03 22.61
CA ILE A 175 -5.38 -6.76 22.88
C ILE A 175 -4.49 -6.01 23.90
N SER A 176 -4.25 -4.72 23.70
CA SER A 176 -3.39 -3.91 24.56
C SER A 176 -3.93 -3.74 25.99
N THR A 177 -5.23 -3.96 26.20
CA THR A 177 -5.89 -3.92 27.52
C THR A 177 -6.11 -5.31 28.13
N GLY A 178 -5.51 -6.37 27.56
CA GLY A 178 -5.63 -7.74 28.06
C GLY A 178 -6.97 -8.43 27.76
N ARG A 179 -7.77 -7.87 26.84
CA ARG A 179 -9.08 -8.38 26.43
C ARG A 179 -9.01 -9.19 25.14
N GLY A 180 -8.00 -10.07 25.02
CA GLY A 180 -7.77 -10.87 23.81
C GLY A 180 -8.96 -11.74 23.40
N GLY A 181 -9.69 -12.33 24.36
CA GLY A 181 -10.89 -13.12 24.06
C GLY A 181 -11.99 -12.33 23.35
N GLU A 182 -12.18 -11.05 23.72
CA GLU A 182 -13.16 -10.19 23.04
C GLU A 182 -12.67 -9.77 21.63
N ALA A 183 -11.36 -9.70 21.42
CA ALA A 183 -10.80 -9.50 20.09
C ALA A 183 -11.03 -10.73 19.20
N ASP A 184 -10.92 -11.94 19.76
CA ASP A 184 -11.26 -13.19 19.05
C ASP A 184 -12.75 -13.26 18.72
N ASP A 185 -13.63 -12.96 19.67
CA ASP A 185 -15.10 -12.91 19.45
C ASP A 185 -15.47 -11.92 18.33
N TYR A 186 -14.81 -10.76 18.31
CA TYR A 186 -15.02 -9.76 17.24
C TYR A 186 -14.56 -10.29 15.88
N ALA A 187 -13.39 -10.94 15.80
CA ALA A 187 -12.88 -11.52 14.56
C ALA A 187 -13.80 -12.65 14.05
N GLU A 188 -14.31 -13.52 14.94
CA GLU A 188 -15.30 -14.54 14.57
C GLU A 188 -16.61 -13.91 14.06
N HIS A 189 -17.09 -12.84 14.69
CA HIS A 189 -18.26 -12.10 14.21
C HIS A 189 -18.05 -11.53 12.77
N VAL A 190 -16.86 -11.03 12.45
CA VAL A 190 -16.53 -10.59 11.09
C VAL A 190 -16.56 -11.75 10.10
N VAL A 191 -16.05 -12.91 10.48
CA VAL A 191 -16.11 -14.14 9.64
C VAL A 191 -17.56 -14.60 9.44
N ASP A 192 -18.42 -14.52 10.47
CA ASP A 192 -19.84 -14.85 10.34
C ASP A 192 -20.56 -13.94 9.34
N GLN A 193 -20.29 -12.62 9.37
CA GLN A 193 -20.82 -11.69 8.38
C GLN A 193 -20.33 -12.03 6.97
N ALA A 194 -19.03 -12.38 6.82
CA ALA A 194 -18.48 -12.82 5.52
C ALA A 194 -19.18 -14.08 5.01
N ALA A 195 -19.45 -15.06 5.91
CA ALA A 195 -20.16 -16.28 5.58
C ALA A 195 -21.56 -16.01 5.04
N GLU A 196 -22.31 -15.05 5.62
CA GLU A 196 -23.63 -14.66 5.13
C GLU A 196 -23.57 -14.09 3.69
N VAL A 197 -22.57 -13.25 3.40
CA VAL A 197 -22.37 -12.70 2.04
C VAL A 197 -21.96 -13.81 1.07
N LEU A 198 -21.03 -14.67 1.44
CA LEU A 198 -20.57 -15.79 0.61
C LEU A 198 -21.70 -16.78 0.29
N ARG A 199 -22.60 -17.06 1.25
CA ARG A 199 -23.75 -17.93 1.02
C ARG A 199 -24.82 -17.31 0.13
N SER A 200 -25.09 -16.02 0.33
CA SER A 200 -26.23 -15.33 -0.32
C SER A 200 -25.86 -14.69 -1.66
N GLN A 201 -24.57 -14.39 -1.92
CA GLN A 201 -24.12 -13.68 -3.10
C GLN A 201 -23.19 -14.52 -3.98
N ASN A 202 -23.12 -14.17 -5.27
CA ASN A 202 -22.20 -14.80 -6.20
C ASN A 202 -20.85 -14.06 -6.18
N ILE A 203 -20.01 -14.38 -5.19
CA ILE A 203 -18.70 -13.76 -5.02
C ILE A 203 -17.66 -14.54 -5.84
N GLY A 204 -16.98 -13.85 -6.74
CA GLY A 204 -15.90 -14.43 -7.54
C GLY A 204 -14.50 -14.01 -7.11
N VAL A 205 -14.37 -12.92 -6.34
CA VAL A 205 -13.09 -12.42 -5.82
C VAL A 205 -13.21 -12.10 -4.34
N LEU A 206 -12.28 -12.59 -3.54
CA LEU A 206 -12.14 -12.29 -2.12
C LEU A 206 -10.91 -11.40 -1.90
N THR A 207 -11.06 -10.30 -1.16
CA THR A 207 -9.94 -9.52 -0.62
C THR A 207 -9.96 -9.62 0.88
N VAL A 208 -8.86 -10.08 1.49
CA VAL A 208 -8.86 -10.47 2.90
C VAL A 208 -7.48 -10.26 3.53
N THR A 209 -7.44 -10.09 4.85
CA THR A 209 -6.17 -10.09 5.59
C THR A 209 -5.82 -11.53 6.01
N PRO A 210 -4.52 -11.90 6.10
CA PRO A 210 -4.09 -13.23 6.51
C PRO A 210 -4.73 -13.77 7.79
N PRO A 211 -4.87 -12.99 8.92
CA PRO A 211 -5.50 -13.50 10.12
C PRO A 211 -6.98 -13.86 9.94
N VAL A 212 -7.71 -13.11 9.12
CA VAL A 212 -9.11 -13.43 8.80
C VAL A 212 -9.19 -14.64 7.88
N LEU A 213 -8.29 -14.74 6.91
CA LEU A 213 -8.22 -15.91 6.02
C LEU A 213 -7.93 -17.20 6.79
N GLU A 214 -7.05 -17.15 7.78
CA GLU A 214 -6.78 -18.28 8.68
C GLU A 214 -8.03 -18.75 9.43
N ARG A 215 -8.85 -17.81 9.94
CA ARG A 215 -10.11 -18.15 10.60
C ARG A 215 -11.13 -18.76 9.64
N ILE A 216 -11.20 -18.26 8.42
CA ILE A 216 -12.03 -18.83 7.34
C ILE A 216 -11.56 -20.26 7.03
N ALA A 217 -10.25 -20.47 6.90
CA ALA A 217 -9.67 -21.77 6.57
C ALA A 217 -9.85 -22.86 7.65
N ARG A 218 -10.20 -22.48 8.87
CA ARG A 218 -10.57 -23.41 9.97
C ARG A 218 -12.02 -23.91 9.91
N ARG A 219 -12.81 -23.40 8.96
CA ARG A 219 -14.24 -23.74 8.81
C ARG A 219 -14.44 -24.46 7.47
N ASP A 220 -14.55 -25.78 7.51
CA ASP A 220 -14.65 -26.64 6.32
C ASP A 220 -15.75 -26.16 5.36
N GLU A 221 -16.93 -25.77 5.89
CA GLU A 221 -18.04 -25.28 5.07
C GLU A 221 -17.72 -23.98 4.32
N LEU A 222 -16.83 -23.13 4.85
CA LEU A 222 -16.41 -21.91 4.16
C LEU A 222 -15.33 -22.19 3.11
N VAL A 223 -14.44 -23.14 3.38
CA VAL A 223 -13.45 -23.61 2.41
C VAL A 223 -14.15 -24.23 1.20
N GLU A 224 -15.13 -25.12 1.42
CA GLU A 224 -15.94 -25.71 0.34
C GLU A 224 -16.65 -24.62 -0.48
N LEU A 225 -17.30 -23.67 0.17
CA LEU A 225 -18.03 -22.58 -0.46
C LEU A 225 -17.13 -21.64 -1.28
N ILE A 226 -15.91 -21.36 -0.78
CA ILE A 226 -14.92 -20.55 -1.47
C ILE A 226 -14.42 -21.31 -2.70
N ASN A 227 -14.04 -22.58 -2.57
CA ASN A 227 -13.58 -23.41 -3.68
C ASN A 227 -14.64 -23.59 -4.78
N GLU A 228 -15.92 -23.57 -4.41
CA GLU A 228 -17.02 -23.60 -5.38
C GLU A 228 -17.15 -22.30 -6.18
N LYS A 229 -17.09 -21.12 -5.51
CA LYS A 229 -17.49 -19.85 -6.08
C LYS A 229 -16.35 -18.89 -6.42
N VAL A 230 -15.35 -18.81 -5.53
CA VAL A 230 -14.27 -17.82 -5.63
C VAL A 230 -13.22 -18.28 -6.60
N ARG A 231 -12.81 -17.41 -7.51
CA ARG A 231 -11.79 -17.68 -8.53
C ARG A 231 -10.47 -16.99 -8.24
N ALA A 232 -10.50 -15.97 -7.35
CA ALA A 232 -9.28 -15.28 -6.96
C ALA A 232 -9.36 -14.77 -5.52
N ILE A 233 -8.26 -14.88 -4.79
CA ILE A 233 -8.06 -14.33 -3.45
C ILE A 233 -6.91 -13.34 -3.50
N ARG A 234 -7.17 -12.11 -3.06
CA ARG A 234 -6.18 -11.07 -2.87
C ARG A 234 -5.95 -10.85 -1.39
N TRP A 235 -4.73 -11.05 -0.92
CA TRP A 235 -4.38 -10.88 0.49
C TRP A 235 -3.44 -9.70 0.73
N GLY A 236 -3.43 -9.17 1.95
CA GLY A 236 -2.52 -8.08 2.34
C GLY A 236 -2.88 -7.47 3.69
N GLY A 237 -2.12 -6.45 4.09
CA GLY A 237 -2.33 -5.73 5.35
C GLY A 237 -1.53 -6.28 6.52
N THR A 238 -1.20 -7.57 6.51
CA THR A 238 -0.28 -8.21 7.45
C THR A 238 0.60 -9.22 6.72
N GLN A 239 1.65 -9.70 7.40
CA GLN A 239 2.51 -10.74 6.87
C GLN A 239 1.74 -12.05 6.66
N LEU A 240 2.08 -12.76 5.61
CA LEU A 240 1.76 -14.18 5.41
C LEU A 240 3.07 -14.94 5.27
N ASP A 241 3.29 -15.90 6.14
CA ASP A 241 4.51 -16.71 6.09
C ASP A 241 4.53 -17.64 4.87
N PRO A 242 5.72 -18.03 4.38
CA PRO A 242 5.85 -18.86 3.16
C PRO A 242 5.14 -20.20 3.25
N ASP A 243 5.17 -20.88 4.40
CA ASP A 243 4.56 -22.20 4.59
C ASP A 243 3.03 -22.08 4.52
N SER A 244 2.43 -21.11 5.21
CA SER A 244 0.99 -20.83 5.12
C SER A 244 0.58 -20.43 3.70
N ARG A 245 1.38 -19.62 3.01
CA ARG A 245 1.13 -19.25 1.61
C ARG A 245 1.12 -20.49 0.70
N HIS A 246 2.11 -21.36 0.86
CA HIS A 246 2.18 -22.62 0.11
C HIS A 246 0.94 -23.48 0.35
N VAL A 247 0.56 -23.73 1.61
CA VAL A 247 -0.61 -24.52 1.98
C VAL A 247 -1.91 -23.93 1.41
N TYR A 248 -2.08 -22.61 1.48
CA TYR A 248 -3.28 -21.96 0.89
C TYR A 248 -3.35 -22.17 -0.63
N ARG A 249 -2.22 -22.11 -1.34
CA ARG A 249 -2.17 -22.23 -2.80
C ARG A 249 -2.33 -23.67 -3.29
N THR A 250 -1.79 -24.64 -2.55
CA THR A 250 -1.67 -26.02 -3.03
C THR A 250 -2.70 -26.98 -2.42
N GLU A 251 -3.18 -26.69 -1.20
CA GLU A 251 -4.03 -27.63 -0.48
C GLU A 251 -5.43 -27.06 -0.17
N ILE A 252 -5.52 -25.82 0.32
CA ILE A 252 -6.80 -25.27 0.78
C ILE A 252 -7.60 -24.62 -0.36
N PHE A 253 -6.93 -23.86 -1.24
CA PHE A 253 -7.55 -23.15 -2.36
C PHE A 253 -6.82 -23.42 -3.70
N PRO A 254 -6.61 -24.69 -4.09
CA PRO A 254 -5.71 -25.06 -5.19
C PRO A 254 -6.15 -24.56 -6.58
N ASP A 255 -7.44 -24.33 -6.78
CA ASP A 255 -7.99 -23.86 -8.05
C ASP A 255 -8.24 -22.33 -8.07
N THR A 256 -7.73 -21.62 -7.06
CA THR A 256 -7.98 -20.19 -6.88
C THR A 256 -6.69 -19.39 -7.11
N VAL A 257 -6.75 -18.35 -7.95
CA VAL A 257 -5.65 -17.40 -8.09
C VAL A 257 -5.39 -16.74 -6.72
N PHE A 258 -4.16 -16.83 -6.24
CA PHE A 258 -3.80 -16.34 -4.92
C PHE A 258 -2.65 -15.32 -5.03
N SER A 259 -2.91 -14.04 -4.73
CA SER A 259 -1.93 -12.96 -4.91
C SER A 259 -1.91 -12.00 -3.73
N GLY A 260 -0.72 -11.55 -3.39
CA GLY A 260 -0.44 -10.65 -2.27
C GLY A 260 -0.25 -9.19 -2.64
N ASN A 261 -0.40 -8.33 -1.63
CA ASN A 261 -0.02 -6.93 -1.69
C ASN A 261 0.70 -6.50 -0.42
N TYR A 262 1.76 -5.72 -0.59
CA TYR A 262 2.44 -5.03 0.49
C TYR A 262 2.31 -3.52 0.32
N GLY A 263 1.77 -2.82 1.30
CA GLY A 263 1.54 -1.38 1.18
C GLY A 263 1.39 -0.66 2.51
N SER A 264 1.42 0.65 2.40
CA SER A 264 1.29 1.56 3.53
C SER A 264 0.38 2.72 3.17
N THR A 265 -0.47 3.14 4.12
CA THR A 265 -1.26 4.37 3.98
C THR A 265 -0.36 5.57 3.68
N MET A 266 0.85 5.58 4.25
CA MET A 266 1.77 6.70 4.15
C MET A 266 2.23 6.98 2.71
N ILE A 267 2.39 5.94 1.91
CA ILE A 267 2.78 6.09 0.50
C ILE A 267 1.58 6.14 -0.45
N LEU A 268 0.35 6.20 0.07
CA LEU A 268 -0.87 6.17 -0.75
C LEU A 268 -0.85 5.07 -1.83
N GLY A 269 -0.24 3.92 -1.50
CA GLY A 269 0.00 2.88 -2.50
C GLY A 269 0.42 1.56 -1.88
N PHE A 270 0.75 0.65 -2.76
CA PHE A 270 1.23 -0.69 -2.43
C PHE A 270 2.15 -1.21 -3.54
N ALA A 271 2.91 -2.26 -3.22
CA ALA A 271 3.59 -3.13 -4.15
C ALA A 271 2.73 -4.38 -4.38
N GLY A 272 2.59 -4.79 -5.63
CA GLY A 272 1.90 -6.03 -5.99
C GLY A 272 2.86 -7.20 -6.04
N GLU A 273 2.37 -8.39 -5.71
CA GLU A 273 3.13 -9.62 -5.91
C GLU A 273 3.54 -9.74 -7.38
N ARG A 274 4.78 -10.16 -7.63
CA ARG A 274 5.32 -10.36 -8.97
C ARG A 274 4.58 -11.50 -9.68
N PRO A 275 4.01 -11.27 -10.87
CA PRO A 275 3.35 -12.32 -11.62
C PRO A 275 4.31 -13.45 -12.06
N GLY A 276 3.80 -14.66 -12.15
CA GLY A 276 4.53 -15.82 -12.68
C GLY A 276 5.47 -16.52 -11.70
N LEU A 277 5.43 -16.16 -10.41
CA LEU A 277 6.14 -16.89 -9.35
C LEU A 277 5.47 -18.25 -9.11
N GLY A 278 6.28 -19.31 -8.97
CA GLY A 278 5.84 -20.64 -8.59
C GLY A 278 5.40 -20.72 -7.11
N ASP A 279 4.90 -21.89 -6.71
CA ASP A 279 4.40 -22.10 -5.35
C ASP A 279 5.53 -22.13 -4.31
N ASP A 280 6.70 -22.55 -4.73
CA ASP A 280 7.91 -22.61 -3.89
C ASP A 280 8.78 -21.33 -3.98
N ASP A 281 8.46 -20.42 -4.90
CA ASP A 281 9.20 -19.17 -5.03
C ASP A 281 8.88 -18.21 -3.88
N PRO A 282 9.87 -17.41 -3.40
CA PRO A 282 9.60 -16.37 -2.44
C PRO A 282 8.59 -15.36 -3.00
N CYS A 283 7.71 -14.85 -2.14
CA CYS A 283 6.74 -13.82 -2.52
C CYS A 283 7.48 -12.49 -2.70
N VAL A 284 7.70 -12.08 -3.94
CA VAL A 284 8.37 -10.82 -4.29
C VAL A 284 7.33 -9.78 -4.65
N PHE A 285 7.50 -8.56 -4.16
CA PHE A 285 6.61 -7.43 -4.41
C PHE A 285 7.31 -6.34 -5.20
N ASP A 286 6.73 -5.94 -6.33
CA ASP A 286 7.17 -4.85 -7.19
C ASP A 286 6.28 -3.62 -7.03
N THR A 287 6.87 -2.42 -7.01
CA THR A 287 6.16 -1.15 -6.85
C THR A 287 5.71 -0.55 -8.18
N LEU A 288 4.83 0.45 -8.12
CA LEU A 288 4.52 1.34 -9.26
C LEU A 288 5.64 2.36 -9.46
N SER A 289 6.83 1.88 -9.84
CA SER A 289 7.98 2.72 -10.18
C SER A 289 7.71 3.52 -11.48
N PRO A 290 8.15 4.79 -11.57
CA PRO A 290 9.00 5.53 -10.65
C PRO A 290 8.23 6.33 -9.57
N TYR A 291 6.92 6.21 -9.48
CA TYR A 291 6.06 7.01 -8.59
C TYR A 291 6.16 6.57 -7.13
N VAL A 292 6.16 5.27 -6.91
CA VAL A 292 6.38 4.65 -5.60
C VAL A 292 7.60 3.77 -5.73
N THR A 293 8.58 3.97 -4.84
CA THR A 293 9.82 3.18 -4.83
C THR A 293 10.15 2.74 -3.42
N PHE A 294 10.73 1.56 -3.29
CA PHE A 294 11.35 1.10 -2.05
C PHE A 294 12.87 1.15 -2.16
N SER A 295 13.51 1.25 -1.00
CA SER A 295 14.92 0.98 -0.83
C SER A 295 15.10 0.14 0.42
N VAL A 296 15.88 -0.93 0.34
CA VAL A 296 16.17 -1.77 1.50
C VAL A 296 17.55 -1.38 2.02
N VAL A 297 17.59 -0.86 3.24
CA VAL A 297 18.77 -0.24 3.81
C VAL A 297 19.19 -0.90 5.12
N ASP A 298 20.47 -0.83 5.41
CA ASP A 298 21.01 -1.15 6.74
C ASP A 298 20.44 -0.16 7.78
N PRO A 299 19.86 -0.63 8.89
CA PRO A 299 19.16 0.22 9.84
C PRO A 299 20.06 1.22 10.59
N GLU A 300 21.38 1.00 10.65
CA GLU A 300 22.33 1.86 11.35
C GLU A 300 22.93 2.91 10.43
N THR A 301 23.30 2.50 9.20
CA THR A 301 23.99 3.37 8.25
C THR A 301 23.07 4.04 7.24
N LEU A 302 21.84 3.55 7.10
CA LEU A 302 20.85 3.93 6.10
C LEU A 302 21.36 3.78 4.64
N ARG A 303 22.38 2.95 4.43
CA ARG A 303 22.90 2.62 3.10
C ARG A 303 22.19 1.37 2.56
N PRO A 304 21.96 1.29 1.25
CA PRO A 304 21.40 0.09 0.64
C PRO A 304 22.22 -1.15 0.98
N VAL A 305 21.55 -2.22 1.43
CA VAL A 305 22.17 -3.54 1.61
C VAL A 305 22.39 -4.22 0.25
N PRO A 306 23.30 -5.19 0.10
CA PRO A 306 23.39 -6.01 -1.11
C PRO A 306 22.06 -6.69 -1.47
N TYR A 307 21.85 -7.00 -2.76
CA TYR A 307 20.72 -7.84 -3.17
C TYR A 307 20.80 -9.22 -2.52
N GLY A 308 19.65 -9.73 -2.09
CA GLY A 308 19.54 -10.96 -1.31
C GLY A 308 19.75 -10.79 0.19
N GLU A 309 20.18 -9.62 0.66
CA GLU A 309 20.33 -9.33 2.07
C GLU A 309 19.09 -8.63 2.64
N ARG A 310 18.91 -8.80 3.95
CA ARG A 310 17.79 -8.24 4.70
C ARG A 310 18.14 -6.88 5.29
N GLY A 311 17.22 -5.93 5.15
CA GLY A 311 17.38 -4.59 5.72
C GLY A 311 16.04 -3.94 6.02
N ARG A 312 16.08 -2.67 6.38
CA ARG A 312 14.92 -1.85 6.68
C ARG A 312 14.33 -1.27 5.40
N VAL A 313 13.01 -1.27 5.29
CA VAL A 313 12.33 -0.67 4.14
C VAL A 313 12.23 0.84 4.30
N VAL A 314 12.72 1.57 3.32
CA VAL A 314 12.46 3.00 3.10
C VAL A 314 11.54 3.11 1.89
N ALA A 315 10.41 3.77 2.08
CA ALA A 315 9.42 3.96 1.03
C ALA A 315 9.37 5.43 0.57
N ASN A 316 9.30 5.65 -0.73
CA ASN A 316 9.14 6.98 -1.30
C ASN A 316 7.87 7.04 -2.14
N HIS A 317 7.17 8.16 -2.08
CA HIS A 317 6.12 8.51 -3.01
C HIS A 317 6.46 9.83 -3.68
N VAL A 318 6.53 9.80 -5.00
CA VAL A 318 6.78 10.99 -5.84
C VAL A 318 5.73 11.01 -6.95
N SER A 319 4.64 11.74 -6.74
CA SER A 319 3.64 11.99 -7.77
C SER A 319 3.32 13.49 -7.84
N LYS A 320 2.57 13.91 -8.84
CA LYS A 320 2.10 15.30 -8.92
C LYS A 320 1.26 15.68 -7.69
N SER A 321 0.45 14.75 -7.19
CA SER A 321 -0.49 14.97 -6.10
C SER A 321 0.09 14.82 -4.70
N PHE A 322 1.18 14.08 -4.55
CA PHE A 322 1.75 13.79 -3.23
C PHE A 322 3.26 13.58 -3.28
N LEU A 323 3.95 14.10 -2.28
CA LEU A 323 5.38 13.90 -2.08
C LEU A 323 5.63 13.41 -0.65
N LEU A 324 6.21 12.23 -0.52
CA LEU A 324 6.72 11.70 0.74
C LEU A 324 8.03 10.95 0.47
N PRO A 325 9.17 11.64 0.47
CA PRO A 325 10.48 11.01 0.30
C PRO A 325 11.00 10.46 1.62
N ASN A 326 11.88 9.48 1.54
CA ASN A 326 12.68 8.95 2.65
C ASN A 326 11.85 8.53 3.88
N ASN A 327 10.67 7.93 3.64
CA ASN A 327 9.82 7.43 4.72
C ASN A 327 10.33 6.07 5.20
N LEU A 328 10.92 6.02 6.39
CA LEU A 328 11.38 4.77 7.01
C LEU A 328 10.17 4.00 7.55
N GLU A 329 9.87 2.87 6.92
CA GLU A 329 8.80 1.97 7.37
C GLU A 329 9.25 1.13 8.58
N ARG A 330 8.29 0.54 9.26
CA ARG A 330 8.54 -0.35 10.41
C ARG A 330 8.95 -1.77 10.00
N ASP A 331 9.03 -2.05 8.71
CA ASP A 331 9.21 -3.40 8.19
C ASP A 331 10.66 -3.64 7.76
N LEU A 332 11.10 -4.89 7.95
CA LEU A 332 12.29 -5.47 7.37
C LEU A 332 11.88 -6.26 6.13
N ALA A 333 12.75 -6.28 5.12
CA ALA A 333 12.56 -7.09 3.93
C ALA A 333 13.88 -7.55 3.35
N THR A 334 13.85 -8.60 2.55
CA THR A 334 14.96 -9.01 1.69
C THR A 334 14.97 -8.12 0.44
N ARG A 335 16.13 -7.53 0.12
CA ARG A 335 16.32 -6.71 -1.09
C ARG A 335 16.34 -7.57 -2.33
N VAL A 336 15.48 -7.25 -3.30
CA VAL A 336 15.39 -7.97 -4.59
C VAL A 336 15.52 -6.97 -5.75
N GLU A 337 16.11 -7.42 -6.86
CA GLU A 337 16.16 -6.60 -8.07
C GLU A 337 14.76 -6.32 -8.62
N PRO A 338 14.44 -5.06 -9.00
CA PRO A 338 13.16 -4.73 -9.59
C PRO A 338 12.99 -5.40 -10.96
N LEU A 339 11.78 -5.83 -11.29
CA LEU A 339 11.47 -6.60 -12.50
C LEU A 339 11.92 -5.89 -13.79
N ASP A 340 11.78 -4.58 -13.85
CA ASP A 340 11.96 -3.79 -15.07
C ASP A 340 13.21 -2.88 -15.01
N GLY A 341 14.10 -3.06 -14.04
CA GLY A 341 15.32 -2.26 -13.90
C GLY A 341 15.06 -0.77 -13.64
N GLY A 342 13.86 -0.41 -13.18
CA GLY A 342 13.51 0.96 -12.77
C GLY A 342 14.15 1.36 -11.45
N PRO A 343 13.98 2.62 -11.02
CA PRO A 343 14.48 3.04 -9.72
C PRO A 343 13.78 2.32 -8.57
N GLY A 344 14.53 2.14 -7.48
CA GLY A 344 14.08 1.43 -6.29
C GLY A 344 14.35 -0.07 -6.33
N ASP A 345 13.89 -0.75 -5.29
CA ASP A 345 14.06 -2.18 -5.08
C ASP A 345 12.69 -2.88 -5.12
N ALA A 346 12.64 -4.14 -5.54
CA ALA A 346 11.60 -5.08 -5.14
C ALA A 346 11.93 -5.63 -3.76
N VAL A 347 10.92 -6.18 -3.06
CA VAL A 347 11.09 -6.67 -1.70
C VAL A 347 10.46 -8.05 -1.52
N ALA A 348 11.10 -8.89 -0.70
CA ALA A 348 10.58 -10.19 -0.30
C ALA A 348 10.70 -10.38 1.22
N ASP A 349 10.12 -11.44 1.76
CA ASP A 349 10.24 -11.85 3.17
C ASP A 349 9.95 -10.70 4.16
N ILE A 350 8.89 -9.97 3.89
CA ILE A 350 8.53 -8.77 4.66
C ILE A 350 8.05 -9.19 6.05
N ALA A 351 8.64 -8.60 7.07
CA ALA A 351 8.20 -8.78 8.45
C ALA A 351 8.39 -7.48 9.25
N PRO A 352 7.47 -7.14 10.15
CA PRO A 352 7.64 -5.96 10.98
C PRO A 352 8.78 -6.14 11.98
N VAL A 353 9.37 -5.02 12.40
CA VAL A 353 10.31 -5.02 13.53
C VAL A 353 9.53 -5.20 14.83
N SER A 354 10.19 -5.81 15.85
CA SER A 354 9.56 -5.99 17.16
C SER A 354 9.25 -4.67 17.88
N ARG A 355 10.05 -3.62 17.62
CA ARG A 355 9.87 -2.28 18.19
C ARG A 355 10.07 -1.19 17.14
N PHE A 356 9.19 -0.20 17.16
CA PHE A 356 9.25 0.96 16.27
C PHE A 356 8.83 2.24 17.00
N GLU A 357 9.57 3.35 16.84
CA GLU A 357 9.31 4.63 17.53
C GLU A 357 9.14 4.45 19.07
N ASN A 358 9.95 3.55 19.68
CA ASN A 358 9.94 3.17 21.11
C ASN A 358 8.69 2.41 21.60
N GLU A 359 7.84 1.92 20.71
CA GLU A 359 6.67 1.10 21.04
C GLU A 359 6.80 -0.32 20.49
N ASP A 360 6.21 -1.29 21.16
CA ASP A 360 6.13 -2.67 20.67
C ASP A 360 5.14 -2.72 19.50
N VAL A 361 5.52 -3.40 18.42
CA VAL A 361 4.68 -3.57 17.25
C VAL A 361 3.72 -4.73 17.49
N VAL A 362 2.42 -4.46 17.48
CA VAL A 362 1.38 -5.49 17.58
C VAL A 362 1.01 -5.95 16.18
N GLU A 363 1.34 -7.22 15.88
CA GLU A 363 1.02 -7.89 14.63
C GLU A 363 -0.37 -8.57 14.66
N GLY A 364 -0.86 -8.94 13.48
CA GLY A 364 -1.98 -9.86 13.34
C GLY A 364 -3.32 -9.34 13.84
N VAL A 365 -3.54 -8.04 13.80
CA VAL A 365 -4.69 -7.39 14.44
C VAL A 365 -5.90 -7.25 13.51
N TYR A 366 -5.81 -7.66 12.25
CA TYR A 366 -6.93 -7.55 11.30
C TYR A 366 -6.94 -8.66 10.28
#